data_d90414579f72e779efa3579fc20eec1a
#
_entry.id   d90414579f72e779efa3579fc20eec1a
#
_cell.length_a   1.000
_cell.length_b   1.000
_cell.length_c   1.000
_cell.angle_alpha   90.00
_cell.angle_beta   90.00
_cell.angle_gamma   90.00
#
_symmetry.space_group_name_H-M   'P 1'
#
loop_
_entity.id
_entity.type
_entity.pdbx_description
1 polymer ?
#
loop_
_entity_poly.entity_id
_entity_poly.type
_entity_poly.pdbx_seq_one_letter_code
_entity_poly.pdbx_strand_id
1 'polypeptide(L)'
;MKKILCFGDSNTWGHNPVDCSKLEKPWTVWLKDIVPEYEMVSDGVCGRATTHYLENEDKTNGLKDFRERYLSGENDFDLIIIMLGTNDVLNNIDFSNQKTADVLKIYVEECRTKFGKDKPKILLVSPILINDNCLTHPIFKDLYSEKSIEKSTHFSEYISKLADEEDTYFMNAADYAKASEIDGIHMV
;
A
#
# COMPACT_ATOMS: atom_id res chain seq x y z
N MET A 1 4.56 1.47 25.03
CA MET A 1 4.83 2.52 24.02
C MET A 1 3.76 2.35 22.95
N LYS A 2 3.23 3.43 22.42
CA LYS A 2 2.25 3.36 21.32
C LYS A 2 2.91 2.82 20.06
N LYS A 3 2.18 2.06 19.24
CA LYS A 3 2.74 1.33 18.12
C LYS A 3 1.96 1.60 16.81
N ILE A 4 2.69 1.89 15.74
CA ILE A 4 2.14 2.10 14.40
C ILE A 4 2.68 1.03 13.47
N LEU A 5 1.77 0.33 12.76
CA LEU A 5 2.11 -0.52 11.63
C LEU A 5 1.94 0.27 10.33
N CYS A 6 2.99 0.31 9.50
CA CYS A 6 2.94 0.80 8.13
C CYS A 6 3.06 -0.41 7.19
N PHE A 7 1.93 -0.86 6.67
CA PHE A 7 1.83 -2.03 5.80
C PHE A 7 1.61 -1.58 4.34
N GLY A 8 2.49 -2.03 3.43
CA GLY A 8 2.41 -1.60 2.04
C GLY A 8 3.35 -2.34 1.10
N ASP A 9 3.51 -1.76 -0.08
CA ASP A 9 4.32 -2.28 -1.19
C ASP A 9 5.73 -1.66 -1.23
N SER A 10 6.33 -1.58 -2.43
CA SER A 10 7.64 -0.98 -2.67
C SER A 10 7.72 0.50 -2.27
N ASN A 11 6.62 1.25 -2.37
CA ASN A 11 6.57 2.64 -1.92
C ASN A 11 6.67 2.76 -0.39
N THR A 12 6.16 1.78 0.35
CA THR A 12 6.34 1.70 1.81
C THR A 12 7.72 1.13 2.19
N TRP A 13 8.25 0.20 1.39
CA TRP A 13 9.60 -0.31 1.57
C TRP A 13 10.65 0.79 1.35
N GLY A 14 10.38 1.74 0.46
CA GLY A 14 11.27 2.82 0.07
C GLY A 14 12.16 2.44 -1.11
N HIS A 15 11.56 1.99 -2.22
CA HIS A 15 12.26 1.68 -3.46
C HIS A 15 12.88 2.94 -4.06
N ASN A 16 14.19 2.90 -4.34
CA ASN A 16 14.90 3.95 -5.03
C ASN A 16 14.77 3.75 -6.54
N PRO A 17 14.12 4.67 -7.29
CA PRO A 17 13.92 4.51 -8.72
C PRO A 17 15.21 4.60 -9.54
N VAL A 18 16.32 5.07 -8.96
CA VAL A 18 17.60 5.24 -9.67
C VAL A 18 18.35 3.90 -9.82
N ASP A 19 18.39 3.10 -8.77
CA ASP A 19 19.26 1.92 -8.70
C ASP A 19 18.57 0.68 -8.08
N CYS A 20 17.27 0.76 -7.84
CA CYS A 20 16.47 -0.29 -7.20
C CYS A 20 16.90 -0.64 -5.76
N SER A 21 17.78 0.13 -5.15
CA SER A 21 18.16 -0.03 -3.75
C SER A 21 17.02 0.45 -2.82
N LYS A 22 17.19 0.25 -1.54
CA LYS A 22 16.32 0.86 -0.54
C LYS A 22 16.78 2.28 -0.26
N LEU A 23 15.85 3.25 -0.28
CA LEU A 23 16.11 4.61 0.18
C LEU A 23 16.62 4.59 1.63
N GLU A 24 17.58 5.45 1.93
CA GLU A 24 18.08 5.62 3.30
C GLU A 24 16.97 6.11 4.24
N LYS A 25 16.11 7.00 3.76
CA LYS A 25 14.99 7.57 4.50
C LYS A 25 13.68 7.45 3.72
N PRO A 26 13.03 6.28 3.70
CA PRO A 26 11.65 6.16 3.19
C PRO A 26 10.68 6.96 4.07
N TRP A 27 9.46 7.19 3.59
CA TRP A 27 8.45 7.97 4.30
C TRP A 27 8.16 7.44 5.74
N THR A 28 8.31 6.14 5.95
CA THR A 28 8.14 5.53 7.27
C THR A 28 9.21 5.95 8.28
N VAL A 29 10.42 6.27 7.81
CA VAL A 29 11.50 6.83 8.65
C VAL A 29 11.23 8.30 8.96
N TRP A 30 10.78 9.09 7.97
CA TRP A 30 10.35 10.46 8.21
C TRP A 30 9.19 10.53 9.20
N LEU A 31 8.21 9.63 9.08
CA LEU A 31 7.09 9.56 10.01
C LEU A 31 7.58 9.28 11.45
N LYS A 32 8.53 8.36 11.62
CA LYS A 32 9.12 8.07 12.92
C LYS A 32 9.84 9.28 13.52
N ASP A 33 10.52 10.08 12.69
CA ASP A 33 11.20 11.30 13.15
C ASP A 33 10.18 12.36 13.62
N ILE A 34 8.98 12.40 13.03
CA ILE A 34 7.90 13.35 13.37
C ILE A 34 7.16 12.93 14.64
N VAL A 35 6.96 11.62 14.85
CA VAL A 35 6.23 11.05 16.01
C VAL A 35 7.12 10.08 16.79
N PRO A 36 8.20 10.57 17.43
CA PRO A 36 9.24 9.73 18.04
C PRO A 36 8.74 8.89 19.23
N GLU A 37 7.60 9.28 19.82
CA GLU A 37 6.95 8.57 20.92
C GLU A 37 6.26 7.26 20.50
N TYR A 38 6.15 7.00 19.18
CA TYR A 38 5.59 5.77 18.64
C TYR A 38 6.69 4.79 18.23
N GLU A 39 6.47 3.52 18.53
CA GLU A 39 7.22 2.42 17.89
C GLU A 39 6.68 2.24 16.47
N MET A 40 7.58 2.29 15.48
CA MET A 40 7.21 2.15 14.07
C MET A 40 7.56 0.76 13.57
N VAL A 41 6.56 0.03 13.09
CA VAL A 41 6.73 -1.24 12.35
C VAL A 41 6.53 -0.95 10.87
N SER A 42 7.63 -0.85 10.12
CA SER A 42 7.61 -0.64 8.67
C SER A 42 7.66 -1.98 7.94
N ASP A 43 6.56 -2.36 7.31
CA ASP A 43 6.42 -3.61 6.55
C ASP A 43 6.01 -3.32 5.10
N GLY A 44 6.98 -2.84 4.33
CA GLY A 44 6.89 -2.70 2.88
C GLY A 44 7.54 -3.89 2.18
N VAL A 45 6.90 -4.43 1.13
CA VAL A 45 7.45 -5.50 0.29
C VAL A 45 7.27 -5.14 -1.17
N CYS A 46 8.39 -5.13 -1.93
CA CYS A 46 8.34 -4.84 -3.36
C CYS A 46 7.45 -5.85 -4.10
N GLY A 47 6.54 -5.34 -4.93
CA GLY A 47 5.59 -6.15 -5.68
C GLY A 47 4.36 -6.60 -4.88
N ARG A 48 4.21 -6.24 -3.60
CA ARG A 48 3.03 -6.64 -2.81
C ARG A 48 1.76 -6.02 -3.37
N ALA A 49 0.82 -6.88 -3.79
CA ALA A 49 -0.56 -6.52 -4.12
C ALA A 49 -1.47 -6.67 -2.90
N THR A 50 -2.72 -6.21 -3.01
CA THR A 50 -3.69 -6.37 -1.91
C THR A 50 -3.96 -7.83 -1.59
N THR A 51 -3.98 -8.71 -2.62
CA THR A 51 -4.15 -10.16 -2.45
C THR A 51 -3.37 -10.93 -3.51
N HIS A 52 -3.60 -12.23 -3.59
CA HIS A 52 -2.99 -13.13 -4.56
C HIS A 52 -3.47 -12.84 -6.00
N TYR A 53 -2.54 -12.73 -6.95
CA TYR A 53 -2.82 -12.54 -8.36
C TYR A 53 -2.13 -13.55 -9.30
N LEU A 54 -1.15 -14.29 -8.81
CA LEU A 54 -0.48 -15.37 -9.54
C LEU A 54 -0.53 -16.65 -8.71
N GLU A 55 -0.89 -17.77 -9.32
CA GLU A 55 -1.15 -19.05 -8.64
C GLU A 55 0.02 -19.60 -7.81
N ASN A 56 1.24 -19.10 -7.99
CA ASN A 56 2.45 -19.62 -7.36
C ASN A 56 3.32 -18.58 -6.63
N GLU A 57 2.87 -17.33 -6.47
CA GLU A 57 3.67 -16.28 -5.81
C GLU A 57 3.08 -15.84 -4.47
N ASP A 58 3.31 -16.62 -3.44
CA ASP A 58 2.91 -16.29 -2.06
C ASP A 58 3.56 -15.02 -1.51
N LYS A 59 4.75 -14.65 -2.01
CA LYS A 59 5.54 -13.53 -1.47
C LYS A 59 4.93 -12.14 -1.68
N THR A 60 4.02 -12.02 -2.63
CA THR A 60 3.38 -10.75 -2.98
C THR A 60 1.91 -10.68 -2.57
N ASN A 61 1.42 -11.72 -1.90
CA ASN A 61 0.05 -11.78 -1.39
C ASN A 61 -0.07 -11.01 -0.07
N GLY A 62 -0.47 -9.74 -0.16
CA GLY A 62 -0.57 -8.87 1.00
C GLY A 62 -1.54 -9.39 2.06
N LEU A 63 -2.72 -9.87 1.67
CA LEU A 63 -3.73 -10.35 2.62
C LEU A 63 -3.25 -11.59 3.40
N LYS A 64 -2.56 -12.51 2.72
CA LYS A 64 -1.95 -13.67 3.39
C LYS A 64 -0.89 -13.22 4.39
N ASP A 65 0.07 -12.39 3.96
CA ASP A 65 1.12 -11.85 4.82
C ASP A 65 0.54 -11.13 6.04
N PHE A 66 -0.49 -10.31 5.83
CA PHE A 66 -1.11 -9.55 6.90
C PHE A 66 -1.73 -10.47 7.96
N ARG A 67 -2.46 -11.51 7.53
CA ARG A 67 -3.07 -12.52 8.42
C ARG A 67 -2.01 -13.26 9.22
N GLU A 68 -0.99 -13.78 8.54
CA GLU A 68 0.06 -14.60 9.17
C GLU A 68 0.90 -13.79 10.16
N ARG A 69 1.23 -12.54 9.84
CA ARG A 69 2.15 -11.73 10.65
C ARG A 69 1.46 -10.92 11.73
N TYR A 70 0.25 -10.45 11.49
CA TYR A 70 -0.39 -9.47 12.36
C TYR A 70 -1.70 -9.92 12.98
N LEU A 71 -2.43 -10.85 12.36
CA LEU A 71 -3.70 -11.34 12.91
C LEU A 71 -3.56 -12.67 13.64
N SER A 72 -2.56 -13.50 13.34
CA SER A 72 -2.35 -14.80 13.98
C SER A 72 -1.74 -14.75 15.38
N GLY A 73 -0.97 -13.69 15.68
CA GLY A 73 -0.24 -13.52 16.93
C GLY A 73 -0.88 -12.53 17.91
N GLU A 74 -0.17 -12.27 19.02
CA GLU A 74 -0.49 -11.19 19.95
C GLU A 74 0.20 -9.91 19.46
N ASN A 75 -0.58 -9.00 18.90
CA ASN A 75 -0.14 -7.69 18.48
C ASN A 75 -1.02 -6.62 19.13
N ASP A 76 -0.43 -5.50 19.47
CA ASP A 76 -1.13 -4.35 20.05
C ASP A 76 -0.70 -3.08 19.31
N PHE A 77 -1.46 -2.72 18.27
CA PHE A 77 -1.24 -1.50 17.52
C PHE A 77 -2.21 -0.41 17.95
N ASP A 78 -1.75 0.84 17.96
CA ASP A 78 -2.62 2.01 18.12
C ASP A 78 -3.13 2.50 16.76
N LEU A 79 -2.33 2.35 15.71
CA LEU A 79 -2.66 2.72 14.34
C LEU A 79 -2.11 1.68 13.36
N ILE A 80 -2.92 1.32 12.38
CA ILE A 80 -2.50 0.55 11.20
C ILE A 80 -2.70 1.43 9.97
N ILE A 81 -1.62 1.68 9.23
CA ILE A 81 -1.62 2.39 7.96
C ILE A 81 -1.46 1.35 6.86
N ILE A 82 -2.41 1.32 5.91
CA ILE A 82 -2.38 0.39 4.78
C ILE A 82 -2.29 1.22 3.49
N MET A 83 -1.19 1.06 2.75
CA MET A 83 -0.99 1.68 1.45
C MET A 83 -0.66 0.59 0.42
N LEU A 84 -1.68 0.12 -0.28
CA LEU A 84 -1.63 -0.91 -1.32
C LEU A 84 -2.53 -0.54 -2.49
N GLY A 85 -2.24 -1.11 -3.67
CA GLY A 85 -3.01 -0.92 -4.90
C GLY A 85 -2.12 -0.77 -6.13
N THR A 86 -0.91 -0.22 -5.99
CA THR A 86 0.01 -0.01 -7.12
C THR A 86 0.26 -1.30 -7.92
N ASN A 87 0.36 -2.44 -7.25
CA ASN A 87 0.60 -3.72 -7.90
C ASN A 87 -0.69 -4.45 -8.33
N ASP A 88 -1.86 -3.93 -7.96
CA ASP A 88 -3.15 -4.49 -8.40
C ASP A 88 -3.50 -4.09 -9.84
N VAL A 89 -2.80 -3.10 -10.39
CA VAL A 89 -3.03 -2.60 -11.77
C VAL A 89 -2.00 -3.10 -12.78
N LEU A 90 -1.17 -4.08 -12.42
CA LEU A 90 -0.26 -4.75 -13.35
C LEU A 90 -1.02 -5.36 -14.53
N ASN A 91 -0.39 -5.44 -15.72
CA ASN A 91 -1.00 -5.91 -16.97
C ASN A 91 -1.55 -7.33 -16.90
N ASN A 92 -0.93 -8.18 -16.09
CA ASN A 92 -1.33 -9.58 -15.89
C ASN A 92 -2.38 -9.75 -14.79
N ILE A 93 -2.84 -8.64 -14.18
CA ILE A 93 -3.86 -8.65 -13.13
C ILE A 93 -5.13 -8.01 -13.68
N ASP A 94 -6.23 -8.77 -13.67
CA ASP A 94 -7.53 -8.24 -14.08
C ASP A 94 -8.35 -7.75 -12.86
N PHE A 95 -7.71 -6.88 -12.03
CA PHE A 95 -8.42 -6.22 -10.94
C PHE A 95 -9.00 -4.89 -11.41
N SER A 96 -10.27 -4.68 -11.08
CA SER A 96 -10.86 -3.35 -11.11
C SER A 96 -10.51 -2.60 -9.81
N ASN A 97 -10.63 -1.27 -9.82
CA ASN A 97 -10.47 -0.48 -8.61
C ASN A 97 -11.46 -0.89 -7.51
N GLN A 98 -12.68 -1.30 -7.90
CA GLN A 98 -13.66 -1.87 -6.97
C GLN A 98 -13.11 -3.15 -6.31
N LYS A 99 -12.48 -4.04 -7.09
CA LYS A 99 -11.90 -5.27 -6.55
C LYS A 99 -10.77 -4.99 -5.54
N THR A 100 -9.92 -4.02 -5.82
CA THR A 100 -8.89 -3.56 -4.87
C THR A 100 -9.54 -3.04 -3.57
N ALA A 101 -10.59 -2.21 -3.67
CA ALA A 101 -11.33 -1.73 -2.51
C ALA A 101 -12.01 -2.87 -1.74
N ASP A 102 -12.64 -3.83 -2.42
CA ASP A 102 -13.27 -5.00 -1.79
C ASP A 102 -12.26 -5.83 -0.99
N VAL A 103 -11.03 -5.98 -1.50
CA VAL A 103 -9.98 -6.67 -0.75
C VAL A 103 -9.50 -5.85 0.45
N LEU A 104 -9.31 -4.54 0.29
CA LEU A 104 -8.96 -3.65 1.41
C LEU A 104 -10.03 -3.65 2.52
N LYS A 105 -11.31 -3.81 2.14
CA LYS A 105 -12.39 -4.01 3.11
C LYS A 105 -12.15 -5.23 3.99
N ILE A 106 -11.67 -6.34 3.42
CA ILE A 106 -11.36 -7.55 4.20
C ILE A 106 -10.30 -7.27 5.27
N TYR A 107 -9.26 -6.46 4.96
CA TYR A 107 -8.27 -6.06 5.96
C TYR A 107 -8.92 -5.32 7.14
N VAL A 108 -9.82 -4.38 6.86
CA VAL A 108 -10.52 -3.61 7.90
C VAL A 108 -11.40 -4.51 8.75
N GLU A 109 -12.21 -5.37 8.13
CA GLU A 109 -13.13 -6.29 8.81
C GLU A 109 -12.37 -7.30 9.70
N GLU A 110 -11.25 -7.84 9.20
CA GLU A 110 -10.41 -8.78 9.95
C GLU A 110 -9.65 -8.09 11.10
N CYS A 111 -9.17 -6.87 10.89
CA CYS A 111 -8.62 -6.06 11.99
C CYS A 111 -9.64 -5.86 13.10
N ARG A 112 -10.87 -5.50 12.76
CA ARG A 112 -11.95 -5.30 13.75
C ARG A 112 -12.35 -6.59 14.45
N THR A 113 -12.35 -7.70 13.72
CA THR A 113 -12.62 -9.03 14.29
C THR A 113 -11.54 -9.40 15.30
N LYS A 114 -10.27 -9.13 14.99
CA LYS A 114 -9.13 -9.49 15.83
C LYS A 114 -8.96 -8.57 17.04
N PHE A 115 -9.03 -7.26 16.82
CA PHE A 115 -8.63 -6.25 17.81
C PHE A 115 -9.82 -5.50 18.43
N GLY A 116 -10.99 -5.53 17.79
CA GLY A 116 -12.14 -4.71 18.16
C GLY A 116 -12.27 -3.45 17.30
N LYS A 117 -13.36 -2.69 17.51
CA LYS A 117 -13.68 -1.52 16.69
C LYS A 117 -12.89 -0.26 17.07
N ASP A 118 -12.53 -0.12 18.33
CA ASP A 118 -12.01 1.14 18.85
C ASP A 118 -10.49 1.27 18.69
N LYS A 119 -9.77 0.17 18.65
CA LYS A 119 -8.31 0.10 18.54
C LYS A 119 -7.90 -1.21 17.86
N PRO A 120 -6.96 -1.17 16.88
CA PRO A 120 -6.26 0.02 16.38
C PRO A 120 -7.17 0.93 15.56
N LYS A 121 -6.80 2.20 15.45
CA LYS A 121 -7.32 3.05 14.37
C LYS A 121 -6.75 2.56 13.04
N ILE A 122 -7.51 2.70 11.95
CA ILE A 122 -7.09 2.28 10.62
C ILE A 122 -7.04 3.50 9.72
N LEU A 123 -5.92 3.67 9.00
CA LEU A 123 -5.74 4.67 7.95
C LEU A 123 -5.54 3.95 6.62
N LEU A 124 -6.50 4.10 5.72
CA LEU A 124 -6.37 3.66 4.34
C LEU A 124 -5.71 4.78 3.52
N VAL A 125 -4.60 4.46 2.86
CA VAL A 125 -3.87 5.40 2.03
C VAL A 125 -3.99 4.97 0.57
N SER A 126 -4.62 5.82 -0.24
CA SER A 126 -4.60 5.65 -1.70
C SER A 126 -3.17 5.88 -2.22
N PRO A 127 -2.64 4.99 -3.07
CA PRO A 127 -1.32 5.16 -3.67
C PRO A 127 -1.17 6.47 -4.47
N ILE A 128 0.07 6.84 -4.76
CA ILE A 128 0.39 7.90 -5.72
C ILE A 128 -0.05 7.51 -7.13
N LEU A 129 -0.20 8.51 -8.01
CA LEU A 129 -0.50 8.27 -9.42
C LEU A 129 0.72 7.68 -10.13
N ILE A 130 0.46 6.70 -11.00
CA ILE A 130 1.46 6.18 -11.94
C ILE A 130 1.53 7.14 -13.13
N ASN A 131 2.73 7.38 -13.69
CA ASN A 131 2.91 8.23 -14.86
C ASN A 131 3.55 7.48 -16.05
N ASP A 132 3.57 8.12 -17.23
CA ASP A 132 3.96 7.53 -18.51
C ASP A 132 5.40 6.99 -18.56
N ASN A 133 6.28 7.41 -17.62
CA ASN A 133 7.65 6.93 -17.59
C ASN A 133 7.73 5.40 -17.35
N CYS A 134 6.73 4.81 -16.69
CA CYS A 134 6.66 3.36 -16.51
C CYS A 134 6.59 2.60 -17.86
N LEU A 135 6.00 3.20 -18.90
CA LEU A 135 5.82 2.57 -20.22
C LEU A 135 7.13 2.44 -21.01
N THR A 136 8.15 3.19 -20.64
CA THR A 136 9.46 3.20 -21.32
C THR A 136 10.59 2.70 -20.44
N HIS A 137 10.34 2.55 -19.13
CA HIS A 137 11.36 2.09 -18.18
C HIS A 137 11.78 0.63 -18.45
N PRO A 138 13.08 0.31 -18.53
CA PRO A 138 13.56 -1.02 -18.93
C PRO A 138 12.97 -2.20 -18.14
N ILE A 139 12.68 -2.00 -16.84
CA ILE A 139 12.16 -3.04 -15.95
C ILE A 139 10.62 -3.07 -15.97
N PHE A 140 9.95 -1.91 -16.07
CA PHE A 140 8.51 -1.81 -15.80
C PHE A 140 7.63 -1.72 -17.04
N LYS A 141 8.18 -1.44 -18.23
CA LYS A 141 7.44 -1.24 -19.48
C LYS A 141 6.54 -2.42 -19.89
N ASP A 142 6.91 -3.63 -19.49
CA ASP A 142 6.13 -4.83 -19.79
C ASP A 142 5.14 -5.20 -18.66
N LEU A 143 5.26 -4.54 -17.52
CA LEU A 143 4.43 -4.78 -16.34
C LEU A 143 3.25 -3.82 -16.24
N TYR A 144 3.38 -2.59 -16.75
CA TYR A 144 2.36 -1.55 -16.72
C TYR A 144 1.95 -1.11 -18.12
N SER A 145 0.79 -0.50 -18.26
CA SER A 145 0.23 0.02 -19.51
C SER A 145 -0.53 1.31 -19.27
N GLU A 146 -1.01 1.95 -20.34
CA GLU A 146 -1.93 3.11 -20.25
C GLU A 146 -3.17 2.78 -19.38
N LYS A 147 -3.67 1.54 -19.46
CA LYS A 147 -4.77 1.07 -18.60
C LYS A 147 -4.38 1.06 -17.11
N SER A 148 -3.13 0.74 -16.79
CA SER A 148 -2.62 0.81 -15.40
C SER A 148 -2.57 2.23 -14.90
N ILE A 149 -2.10 3.16 -15.75
CA ILE A 149 -2.06 4.60 -15.46
C ILE A 149 -3.48 5.11 -15.23
N GLU A 150 -4.42 4.82 -16.14
CA GLU A 150 -5.83 5.19 -16.00
C GLU A 150 -6.42 4.67 -14.70
N LYS A 151 -6.25 3.38 -14.38
CA LYS A 151 -6.75 2.80 -13.13
C LYS A 151 -6.17 3.54 -11.91
N SER A 152 -4.90 3.93 -11.92
CA SER A 152 -4.28 4.63 -10.80
C SER A 152 -4.96 5.96 -10.48
N THR A 153 -5.53 6.65 -11.48
CA THR A 153 -6.22 7.93 -11.29
C THR A 153 -7.52 7.82 -10.50
N HIS A 154 -8.07 6.62 -10.39
CA HIS A 154 -9.33 6.35 -9.70
C HIS A 154 -9.18 5.72 -8.32
N PHE A 155 -7.96 5.35 -7.88
CA PHE A 155 -7.77 4.72 -6.57
C PHE A 155 -8.38 5.51 -5.42
N SER A 156 -8.14 6.83 -5.39
CA SER A 156 -8.61 7.68 -4.31
C SER A 156 -10.13 7.68 -4.18
N GLU A 157 -10.87 7.62 -5.29
CA GLU A 157 -12.32 7.58 -5.31
C GLU A 157 -12.86 6.32 -4.60
N TYR A 158 -12.32 5.15 -4.98
CA TYR A 158 -12.80 3.87 -4.43
C TYR A 158 -12.35 3.66 -2.99
N ILE A 159 -11.12 4.06 -2.64
CA ILE A 159 -10.58 3.87 -1.29
C ILE A 159 -11.19 4.88 -0.31
N SER A 160 -11.46 6.13 -0.71
CA SER A 160 -12.17 7.10 0.14
C SER A 160 -13.59 6.65 0.43
N LYS A 161 -14.30 6.16 -0.59
CA LYS A 161 -15.65 5.60 -0.41
C LYS A 161 -15.63 4.42 0.57
N LEU A 162 -14.69 3.50 0.43
CA LEU A 162 -14.51 2.41 1.38
C LEU A 162 -14.24 2.93 2.80
N ALA A 163 -13.38 3.93 2.93
CA ALA A 163 -13.05 4.51 4.23
C ALA A 163 -14.28 5.12 4.93
N ASP A 164 -15.12 5.81 4.16
CA ASP A 164 -16.39 6.36 4.67
C ASP A 164 -17.35 5.23 5.08
N GLU A 165 -17.52 4.19 4.25
CA GLU A 165 -18.38 3.04 4.54
C GLU A 165 -17.95 2.27 5.78
N GLU A 166 -16.63 2.16 5.97
CA GLU A 166 -16.03 1.40 7.07
C GLU A 166 -15.63 2.26 8.27
N ASP A 167 -15.97 3.54 8.32
CA ASP A 167 -15.62 4.45 9.43
C ASP A 167 -14.11 4.36 9.79
N THR A 168 -13.26 4.48 8.76
CA THR A 168 -11.79 4.53 8.88
C THR A 168 -11.25 5.90 8.46
N TYR A 169 -9.98 6.18 8.76
CA TYR A 169 -9.31 7.35 8.22
C TYR A 169 -8.90 7.12 6.78
N PHE A 170 -8.86 8.19 5.99
CA PHE A 170 -8.41 8.18 4.61
C PHE A 170 -7.36 9.25 4.34
N MET A 171 -6.40 8.95 3.47
CA MET A 171 -5.45 9.90 2.90
C MET A 171 -5.19 9.54 1.44
N ASN A 172 -5.20 10.54 0.55
CA ASN A 172 -4.75 10.37 -0.82
C ASN A 172 -3.26 10.74 -0.91
N ALA A 173 -2.37 9.77 -1.11
CA ALA A 173 -0.94 10.04 -1.20
C ALA A 173 -0.58 10.93 -2.41
N ALA A 174 -1.38 10.89 -3.48
CA ALA A 174 -1.18 11.71 -4.68
C ALA A 174 -1.30 13.23 -4.43
N ASP A 175 -1.93 13.65 -3.32
CA ASP A 175 -2.03 15.06 -2.94
C ASP A 175 -0.71 15.58 -2.35
N TYR A 176 0.21 14.70 -1.94
CA TYR A 176 1.43 15.04 -1.20
C TYR A 176 2.71 14.58 -1.89
N ALA A 177 2.64 13.54 -2.72
CA ALA A 177 3.80 12.96 -3.39
C ALA A 177 3.47 12.61 -4.85
N LYS A 178 4.52 12.49 -5.66
CA LYS A 178 4.42 12.11 -7.08
C LYS A 178 5.32 10.92 -7.36
N ALA A 179 4.99 10.17 -8.41
CA ALA A 179 5.89 9.17 -8.95
C ALA A 179 7.11 9.83 -9.60
N SER A 180 8.25 9.16 -9.49
CA SER A 180 9.51 9.56 -10.10
C SER A 180 9.39 9.71 -11.62
N GLU A 181 10.09 10.70 -12.17
CA GLU A 181 10.29 10.83 -13.63
C GLU A 181 11.22 9.72 -14.19
N ILE A 182 11.85 8.92 -13.35
CA ILE A 182 12.74 7.83 -13.78
C ILE A 182 11.92 6.60 -14.12
N ASP A 183 11.04 6.15 -13.23
CA ASP A 183 10.30 4.90 -13.38
C ASP A 183 8.77 5.04 -13.44
N GLY A 184 8.24 6.20 -13.08
CA GLY A 184 6.81 6.50 -13.16
C GLY A 184 5.95 5.80 -12.10
N ILE A 185 6.55 5.13 -11.10
CA ILE A 185 5.85 4.27 -10.15
C ILE A 185 6.19 4.59 -8.69
N HIS A 186 7.47 4.80 -8.40
CA HIS A 186 7.95 4.98 -7.04
C HIS A 186 8.08 6.46 -6.67
N MET A 187 7.69 6.79 -5.45
CA MET A 187 7.78 8.17 -4.95
C MET A 187 9.23 8.54 -4.60
N VAL A 188 9.53 9.81 -4.77
CA VAL A 188 10.80 10.45 -4.45
C VAL A 188 10.60 11.64 -3.53
#